data_3c4c3aeccd6646da4a644c76f4c39e75
#
_entry.id   3c4c3aeccd6646da4a644c76f4c39e75
#
_cell.length_a   1.000
_cell.length_b   1.000
_cell.length_c   1.000
_cell.angle_alpha   90.00
_cell.angle_beta   90.00
_cell.angle_gamma   90.00
#
_symmetry.space_group_name_H-M   'P 1'
#
loop_
_entity.id
_entity.type
_entity.pdbx_description
1 polymer ?
#
loop_
_entity_poly.entity_id
_entity_poly.type
_entity_poly.pdbx_seq_one_letter_code
_entity_poly.pdbx_strand_id
1 'polypeptide(L)'
;RFDRVTVQSKEGDWQECSLAEVSVGALVRVEPGGPFTVDGIIQSGVGYVQETALTGEPLPVVRRAGDRVRAGAWAVDSRFELVVEQGAGTRDLDAILQTVEGADGRPSELQTQANDLIRIFLPIVVAVSAATALFWGLTGTWMDAVLNSMAVLLVACPCALGLATPVAISQGLFRLAQLGIVSRDGALIDALARTRRVFFDKTGTLSESDLRVTELWVDTDLPIKRNEL
;
A
#
# COMPACT_ATOMS: atom_id res chain seq x y z
N ARG A 1 -10.70 -15.95 -5.98
CA ARG A 1 -12.03 -15.54 -5.47
C ARG A 1 -11.98 -15.64 -3.95
N PHE A 2 -11.79 -14.50 -3.28
CA PHE A 2 -11.66 -14.44 -1.81
C PHE A 2 -12.98 -14.01 -1.11
N ASP A 3 -14.10 -14.06 -1.84
CA ASP A 3 -15.37 -13.48 -1.37
C ASP A 3 -16.34 -14.52 -0.81
N ARG A 4 -16.04 -15.82 -0.94
CA ARG A 4 -16.88 -16.91 -0.46
C ARG A 4 -16.15 -17.77 0.56
N VAL A 5 -16.89 -18.23 1.55
CA VAL A 5 -16.39 -18.99 2.70
C VAL A 5 -17.36 -20.11 3.04
N THR A 6 -16.83 -21.28 3.35
CA THR A 6 -17.64 -22.41 3.85
C THR A 6 -17.72 -22.36 5.37
N VAL A 7 -18.89 -22.04 5.91
CA VAL A 7 -19.13 -21.86 7.34
C VAL A 7 -20.05 -22.95 7.86
N GLN A 8 -19.84 -23.39 9.09
CA GLN A 8 -20.75 -24.30 9.74
C GLN A 8 -21.98 -23.54 10.26
N SER A 9 -23.19 -23.99 9.83
CA SER A 9 -24.48 -23.51 10.34
C SER A 9 -24.68 -23.95 11.80
N LYS A 10 -25.61 -23.28 12.50
CA LYS A 10 -26.05 -23.68 13.85
C LYS A 10 -26.61 -25.08 13.93
N GLU A 11 -27.10 -25.63 12.81
CA GLU A 11 -27.62 -26.97 12.66
C GLU A 11 -26.55 -28.02 12.39
N GLY A 12 -25.25 -27.59 12.25
CA GLY A 12 -24.11 -28.47 12.02
C GLY A 12 -23.77 -28.67 10.54
N ASP A 13 -24.59 -28.21 9.62
CA ASP A 13 -24.33 -28.30 8.17
C ASP A 13 -23.35 -27.25 7.67
N TRP A 14 -22.63 -27.63 6.59
CA TRP A 14 -21.67 -26.72 5.95
C TRP A 14 -22.33 -25.97 4.80
N GLN A 15 -22.31 -24.65 4.84
CA GLN A 15 -22.90 -23.79 3.84
C GLN A 15 -21.88 -22.77 3.33
N GLU A 16 -21.96 -22.46 2.05
CA GLU A 16 -21.14 -21.42 1.44
C GLU A 16 -21.86 -20.08 1.57
N CYS A 17 -21.21 -19.10 2.21
CA CYS A 17 -21.74 -17.76 2.38
C CYS A 17 -20.76 -16.69 1.91
N SER A 18 -21.20 -15.45 1.87
CA SER A 18 -20.33 -14.31 1.60
C SER A 18 -19.40 -14.06 2.79
N LEU A 19 -18.16 -13.69 2.51
CA LEU A 19 -17.18 -13.31 3.54
C LEU A 19 -17.70 -12.20 4.48
N ALA A 20 -18.54 -11.29 3.96
CA ALA A 20 -19.12 -10.19 4.74
C ALA A 20 -20.13 -10.69 5.81
N GLU A 21 -20.67 -11.90 5.66
CA GLU A 21 -21.65 -12.49 6.58
C GLU A 21 -20.99 -13.33 7.68
N VAL A 22 -19.66 -13.53 7.59
CA VAL A 22 -18.92 -14.34 8.54
C VAL A 22 -18.69 -13.60 9.84
N SER A 23 -19.20 -14.14 10.93
CA SER A 23 -19.04 -13.56 12.26
C SER A 23 -17.79 -14.10 12.98
N VAL A 24 -17.24 -13.30 13.86
CA VAL A 24 -16.17 -13.75 14.80
C VAL A 24 -16.72 -14.90 15.64
N GLY A 25 -15.89 -15.92 15.81
CA GLY A 25 -16.27 -17.16 16.51
C GLY A 25 -16.96 -18.21 15.62
N ALA A 26 -17.28 -17.90 14.37
CA ALA A 26 -17.79 -18.89 13.41
C ALA A 26 -16.73 -19.95 13.09
N LEU A 27 -17.17 -21.17 12.80
CA LEU A 27 -16.29 -22.25 12.33
C LEU A 27 -16.28 -22.25 10.80
N VAL A 28 -15.09 -22.08 10.23
CA VAL A 28 -14.85 -22.02 8.79
C VAL A 28 -14.05 -23.25 8.36
N ARG A 29 -14.39 -23.80 7.19
CA ARG A 29 -13.65 -24.90 6.57
C ARG A 29 -12.92 -24.42 5.33
N VAL A 30 -11.66 -24.83 5.22
CA VAL A 30 -10.80 -24.62 4.06
C VAL A 30 -10.41 -25.97 3.48
N GLU A 31 -10.70 -26.19 2.22
CA GLU A 31 -10.35 -27.41 1.50
C GLU A 31 -8.91 -27.37 0.98
N PRO A 32 -8.26 -28.51 0.70
CA PRO A 32 -6.93 -28.55 0.09
C PRO A 32 -6.89 -27.74 -1.21
N GLY A 33 -5.85 -26.94 -1.40
CA GLY A 33 -5.73 -26.01 -2.52
C GLY A 33 -6.58 -24.75 -2.39
N GLY A 34 -7.27 -24.55 -1.26
CA GLY A 34 -8.09 -23.38 -1.00
C GLY A 34 -7.38 -22.29 -0.21
N PRO A 35 -7.80 -21.01 -0.36
CA PRO A 35 -7.26 -19.91 0.39
C PRO A 35 -7.90 -19.80 1.78
N PHE A 36 -7.13 -19.38 2.76
CA PHE A 36 -7.66 -18.86 4.01
C PHE A 36 -8.20 -17.44 3.75
N THR A 37 -9.48 -17.25 3.94
CA THR A 37 -10.16 -15.97 3.65
C THR A 37 -10.39 -15.14 4.90
N VAL A 38 -10.20 -15.71 6.07
CA VAL A 38 -10.35 -15.08 7.40
C VAL A 38 -9.10 -15.34 8.24
N ASP A 39 -8.87 -14.48 9.23
CA ASP A 39 -7.87 -14.74 10.26
C ASP A 39 -8.51 -15.57 11.38
N GLY A 40 -7.81 -16.60 11.84
CA GLY A 40 -8.35 -17.46 12.88
C GLY A 40 -7.38 -18.48 13.44
N ILE A 41 -7.88 -19.27 14.39
CA ILE A 41 -7.13 -20.36 15.02
C ILE A 41 -7.65 -21.69 14.47
N ILE A 42 -6.74 -22.54 14.03
CA ILE A 42 -7.06 -23.89 13.55
C ILE A 42 -7.62 -24.70 14.72
N GLN A 43 -8.83 -25.20 14.56
CA GLN A 43 -9.47 -26.11 15.51
C GLN A 43 -9.18 -27.57 15.18
N SER A 44 -9.20 -27.91 13.88
CA SER A 44 -8.89 -29.25 13.40
C SER A 44 -8.16 -29.21 12.05
N GLY A 45 -7.37 -30.25 11.80
CA GLY A 45 -6.52 -30.36 10.61
C GLY A 45 -5.04 -30.23 10.94
N VAL A 46 -4.21 -30.87 10.10
CA VAL A 46 -2.75 -30.76 10.10
C VAL A 46 -2.28 -30.88 8.65
N GLY A 47 -1.39 -30.01 8.22
CA GLY A 47 -0.86 -30.04 6.86
C GLY A 47 -0.01 -28.82 6.55
N TYR A 48 0.37 -28.73 5.29
CA TYR A 48 1.18 -27.63 4.79
C TYR A 48 0.33 -26.42 4.40
N VAL A 49 0.76 -25.25 4.87
CA VAL A 49 0.15 -23.95 4.58
C VAL A 49 1.20 -23.06 3.92
N GLN A 50 0.87 -22.52 2.77
CA GLN A 50 1.71 -21.57 2.04
C GLN A 50 1.33 -20.14 2.43
N GLU A 51 2.28 -19.41 3.00
CA GLU A 51 2.11 -18.04 3.49
C GLU A 51 2.91 -17.01 2.67
N THR A 52 3.31 -17.35 1.46
CA THR A 52 4.20 -16.55 0.61
C THR A 52 3.67 -15.13 0.36
N ALA A 53 2.35 -14.98 0.18
CA ALA A 53 1.73 -13.66 -0.03
C ALA A 53 1.85 -12.72 1.18
N LEU A 54 2.04 -13.28 2.38
CA LEU A 54 2.10 -12.51 3.63
C LEU A 54 3.54 -12.34 4.13
N THR A 55 4.37 -13.35 3.94
CA THR A 55 5.73 -13.43 4.52
C THR A 55 6.83 -13.28 3.47
N GLY A 56 6.51 -13.48 2.19
CA GLY A 56 7.48 -13.58 1.11
C GLY A 56 8.22 -14.93 1.05
N GLU A 57 8.07 -15.80 2.07
CA GLU A 57 8.80 -17.08 2.12
C GLU A 57 8.15 -18.12 1.18
N PRO A 58 8.92 -18.73 0.27
CA PRO A 58 8.36 -19.63 -0.75
C PRO A 58 8.01 -21.02 -0.23
N LEU A 59 8.62 -21.45 0.89
CA LEU A 59 8.39 -22.78 1.45
C LEU A 59 7.13 -22.80 2.30
N PRO A 60 6.24 -23.81 2.11
CA PRO A 60 5.08 -23.97 2.96
C PRO A 60 5.51 -24.42 4.36
N VAL A 61 4.75 -23.99 5.37
CA VAL A 61 4.95 -24.33 6.77
C VAL A 61 3.89 -25.32 7.26
N VAL A 62 4.26 -26.20 8.16
CA VAL A 62 3.29 -27.12 8.79
C VAL A 62 2.47 -26.34 9.82
N ARG A 63 1.14 -26.43 9.69
CA ARG A 63 0.16 -25.88 10.62
C ARG A 63 -0.70 -27.00 11.20
N ARG A 64 -1.10 -26.86 12.46
CA ARG A 64 -1.88 -27.83 13.21
C ARG A 64 -2.89 -27.15 14.13
N ALA A 65 -3.75 -27.92 14.75
CA ALA A 65 -4.70 -27.40 15.73
C ALA A 65 -4.01 -26.57 16.82
N GLY A 66 -4.54 -25.39 17.10
CA GLY A 66 -3.99 -24.39 18.00
C GLY A 66 -3.12 -23.33 17.30
N ASP A 67 -2.68 -23.56 16.07
CA ASP A 67 -1.89 -22.56 15.33
C ASP A 67 -2.80 -21.47 14.74
N ARG A 68 -2.31 -20.24 14.70
CA ARG A 68 -2.97 -19.11 14.04
C ARG A 68 -2.65 -19.13 12.55
N VAL A 69 -3.67 -18.88 11.74
CA VAL A 69 -3.55 -18.66 10.30
C VAL A 69 -4.17 -17.31 9.92
N ARG A 70 -3.69 -16.74 8.82
CA ARG A 70 -4.11 -15.43 8.33
C ARG A 70 -4.73 -15.52 6.96
N ALA A 71 -5.66 -14.60 6.68
CA ALA A 71 -6.21 -14.42 5.35
C ALA A 71 -5.10 -14.11 4.34
N GLY A 72 -5.19 -14.76 3.16
CA GLY A 72 -4.15 -14.69 2.14
C GLY A 72 -3.15 -15.85 2.14
N ALA A 73 -3.15 -16.71 3.16
CA ALA A 73 -2.47 -18.00 3.14
C ALA A 73 -3.28 -19.03 2.34
N TRP A 74 -2.65 -20.16 1.99
CA TRP A 74 -3.26 -21.26 1.20
C TRP A 74 -3.03 -22.61 1.88
N ALA A 75 -4.07 -23.39 1.98
CA ALA A 75 -3.97 -24.80 2.36
C ALA A 75 -3.42 -25.61 1.18
N VAL A 76 -2.28 -26.30 1.35
CA VAL A 76 -1.62 -27.00 0.24
C VAL A 76 -2.23 -28.39 0.04
N ASP A 77 -2.22 -29.21 1.06
CA ASP A 77 -2.46 -30.66 0.98
C ASP A 77 -3.58 -31.16 1.89
N SER A 78 -4.02 -30.36 2.84
CA SER A 78 -4.93 -30.82 3.89
C SER A 78 -6.11 -29.89 4.05
N ARG A 79 -7.20 -30.44 4.59
CA ARG A 79 -8.38 -29.69 5.00
C ARG A 79 -8.15 -29.13 6.40
N PHE A 80 -8.58 -27.89 6.59
CA PHE A 80 -8.54 -27.22 7.89
C PHE A 80 -9.92 -26.71 8.31
N GLU A 81 -10.18 -26.75 9.59
CA GLU A 81 -11.30 -26.07 10.22
C GLU A 81 -10.75 -25.08 11.22
N LEU A 82 -11.19 -23.84 11.13
CA LEU A 82 -10.67 -22.75 11.97
C LEU A 82 -11.80 -21.92 12.56
N VAL A 83 -11.58 -21.43 13.77
CA VAL A 83 -12.45 -20.47 14.44
C VAL A 83 -12.01 -19.08 14.04
N VAL A 84 -12.94 -18.28 13.53
CA VAL A 84 -12.67 -16.91 13.05
C VAL A 84 -12.34 -15.99 14.22
N GLU A 85 -11.18 -15.35 14.17
CA GLU A 85 -10.80 -14.26 15.07
C GLU A 85 -11.12 -12.89 14.47
N GLN A 86 -10.87 -12.72 13.17
CA GLN A 86 -11.11 -11.48 12.45
C GLN A 86 -11.75 -11.78 11.09
N GLY A 87 -12.86 -11.09 10.83
CA GLY A 87 -13.63 -11.21 9.59
C GLY A 87 -13.34 -10.07 8.60
N ALA A 88 -14.21 -9.94 7.60
CA ALA A 88 -14.09 -8.90 6.57
C ALA A 88 -13.93 -7.49 7.16
N GLY A 89 -12.99 -6.73 6.62
CA GLY A 89 -12.71 -5.35 7.02
C GLY A 89 -11.80 -5.18 8.25
N THR A 90 -11.51 -6.26 8.98
CA THR A 90 -10.66 -6.22 10.21
C THR A 90 -9.46 -7.18 10.15
N ARG A 91 -9.32 -7.93 9.05
CA ARG A 91 -8.21 -8.89 8.86
C ARG A 91 -6.86 -8.16 8.77
N ASP A 92 -5.78 -8.86 9.13
CA ASP A 92 -4.43 -8.34 8.94
C ASP A 92 -4.18 -7.92 7.47
N LEU A 93 -4.74 -8.65 6.51
CA LEU A 93 -4.72 -8.31 5.08
C LEU A 93 -5.43 -6.98 4.76
N ASP A 94 -6.56 -6.71 5.38
CA ASP A 94 -7.32 -5.46 5.17
C ASP A 94 -6.53 -4.26 5.69
N ALA A 95 -5.81 -4.41 6.82
CA ALA A 95 -4.93 -3.37 7.36
C ALA A 95 -3.76 -3.06 6.39
N ILE A 96 -3.18 -4.08 5.75
CA ILE A 96 -2.15 -3.92 4.72
C ILE A 96 -2.73 -3.17 3.51
N LEU A 97 -3.89 -3.58 3.00
CA LEU A 97 -4.55 -2.95 1.87
C LEU A 97 -4.89 -1.49 2.15
N GLN A 98 -5.46 -1.17 3.32
CA GLN A 98 -5.73 0.21 3.74
C GLN A 98 -4.46 1.06 3.81
N THR A 99 -3.35 0.49 4.28
CA THR A 99 -2.06 1.18 4.32
C THR A 99 -1.55 1.48 2.92
N VAL A 100 -1.72 0.55 1.98
CA VAL A 100 -1.32 0.72 0.57
C VAL A 100 -2.23 1.74 -0.12
N GLU A 101 -3.54 1.65 0.06
CA GLU A 101 -4.51 2.59 -0.51
C GLU A 101 -4.35 4.01 0.07
N GLY A 102 -4.11 4.12 1.38
CA GLY A 102 -3.88 5.39 2.06
C GLY A 102 -2.54 6.06 1.71
N ALA A 103 -1.61 5.32 1.10
CA ALA A 103 -0.35 5.85 0.59
C ALA A 103 -0.48 6.49 -0.80
N ASP A 104 -1.61 6.29 -1.50
CA ASP A 104 -1.79 6.82 -2.85
C ASP A 104 -1.87 8.35 -2.86
N GLY A 105 -0.89 8.96 -3.54
CA GLY A 105 -0.96 10.35 -3.99
C GLY A 105 -0.64 11.42 -2.95
N ARG A 106 0.21 11.14 -1.94
CA ARG A 106 0.68 12.22 -1.06
C ARG A 106 1.47 13.25 -1.85
N PRO A 107 1.03 14.54 -1.86
CA PRO A 107 1.79 15.57 -2.54
C PRO A 107 3.15 15.75 -1.84
N SER A 108 4.17 16.08 -2.61
CA SER A 108 5.47 16.47 -2.07
C SER A 108 5.33 17.64 -1.10
N GLU A 109 6.18 17.69 -0.07
CA GLU A 109 6.21 18.79 0.89
C GLU A 109 6.45 20.14 0.19
N LEU A 110 7.33 20.14 -0.82
CA LEU A 110 7.54 21.33 -1.67
C LEU A 110 6.28 21.79 -2.39
N GLN A 111 5.47 20.85 -2.88
CA GLN A 111 4.20 21.16 -3.53
C GLN A 111 3.19 21.75 -2.54
N THR A 112 3.13 21.21 -1.34
CA THR A 112 2.27 21.73 -0.27
C THR A 112 2.67 23.15 0.12
N GLN A 113 3.97 23.41 0.33
CA GLN A 113 4.50 24.73 0.65
C GLN A 113 4.23 25.75 -0.47
N ALA A 114 4.39 25.35 -1.74
CA ALA A 114 4.07 26.20 -2.87
C ALA A 114 2.57 26.56 -2.93
N ASN A 115 1.69 25.60 -2.67
CA ASN A 115 0.25 25.82 -2.62
C ASN A 115 -0.16 26.76 -1.48
N ASP A 116 0.45 26.60 -0.30
CA ASP A 116 0.18 27.47 0.87
C ASP A 116 0.62 28.91 0.58
N LEU A 117 1.77 29.10 -0.09
CA LEU A 117 2.23 30.42 -0.50
C LEU A 117 1.23 31.07 -1.47
N ILE A 118 0.78 30.34 -2.49
CA ILE A 118 -0.19 30.81 -3.46
C ILE A 118 -1.51 31.18 -2.78
N ARG A 119 -1.98 30.39 -1.81
CA ARG A 119 -3.21 30.60 -1.06
C ARG A 119 -3.24 31.93 -0.32
N ILE A 120 -2.08 32.37 0.20
CA ILE A 120 -1.95 33.65 0.90
C ILE A 120 -1.71 34.79 -0.09
N PHE A 121 -0.90 34.55 -1.10
CA PHE A 121 -0.44 35.57 -2.05
C PHE A 121 -1.57 36.03 -2.99
N LEU A 122 -2.38 35.10 -3.47
CA LEU A 122 -3.45 35.39 -4.44
C LEU A 122 -4.46 36.43 -3.93
N PRO A 123 -5.04 36.32 -2.72
CA PRO A 123 -5.96 37.34 -2.22
C PRO A 123 -5.29 38.71 -2.02
N ILE A 124 -3.99 38.76 -1.69
CA ILE A 124 -3.23 40.01 -1.57
C ILE A 124 -3.13 40.70 -2.94
N VAL A 125 -2.77 39.96 -3.98
CA VAL A 125 -2.65 40.48 -5.36
C VAL A 125 -3.99 40.99 -5.84
N VAL A 126 -5.08 40.25 -5.59
CA VAL A 126 -6.44 40.69 -5.94
C VAL A 126 -6.84 41.98 -5.22
N ALA A 127 -6.51 42.07 -3.92
CA ALA A 127 -6.80 43.29 -3.14
C ALA A 127 -6.02 44.50 -3.67
N VAL A 128 -4.72 44.35 -3.97
CA VAL A 128 -3.88 45.40 -4.54
C VAL A 128 -4.38 45.83 -5.92
N SER A 129 -4.75 44.85 -6.76
CA SER A 129 -5.34 45.15 -8.08
C SER A 129 -6.65 45.93 -7.98
N ALA A 130 -7.56 45.54 -7.05
CA ALA A 130 -8.80 46.25 -6.79
C ALA A 130 -8.55 47.68 -6.26
N ALA A 131 -7.60 47.85 -5.34
CA ALA A 131 -7.20 49.17 -4.85
C ALA A 131 -6.63 50.06 -5.98
N THR A 132 -5.81 49.47 -6.86
CA THR A 132 -5.26 50.15 -8.04
C THR A 132 -6.39 50.60 -9.00
N ALA A 133 -7.34 49.71 -9.28
CA ALA A 133 -8.49 50.00 -10.11
C ALA A 133 -9.33 51.16 -9.53
N LEU A 134 -9.57 51.14 -8.21
CA LEU A 134 -10.32 52.17 -7.51
C LEU A 134 -9.58 53.52 -7.54
N PHE A 135 -8.28 53.51 -7.25
CA PHE A 135 -7.45 54.73 -7.26
C PHE A 135 -7.47 55.42 -8.63
N TRP A 136 -7.19 54.68 -9.72
CA TRP A 136 -7.16 55.22 -11.05
C TRP A 136 -8.58 55.54 -11.60
N GLY A 137 -9.60 54.84 -11.16
CA GLY A 137 -10.99 55.13 -11.50
C GLY A 137 -11.50 56.46 -10.88
N LEU A 138 -10.89 56.87 -9.75
CA LEU A 138 -11.23 58.17 -9.09
C LEU A 138 -10.35 59.32 -9.53
N THR A 139 -9.10 59.06 -9.99
CA THR A 139 -8.12 60.12 -10.28
C THR A 139 -7.76 60.23 -11.77
N GLY A 140 -8.06 59.22 -12.58
CA GLY A 140 -7.74 59.13 -14.00
C GLY A 140 -8.92 58.77 -14.87
N THR A 141 -8.64 58.13 -16.00
CA THR A 141 -9.65 57.66 -16.92
C THR A 141 -10.02 56.20 -16.63
N TRP A 142 -11.19 55.75 -17.09
CA TRP A 142 -11.59 54.34 -17.03
C TRP A 142 -10.56 53.40 -17.66
N MET A 143 -9.92 53.84 -18.76
CA MET A 143 -8.88 53.08 -19.43
C MET A 143 -7.65 52.91 -18.55
N ASP A 144 -7.22 53.95 -17.82
CA ASP A 144 -6.08 53.87 -16.90
C ASP A 144 -6.36 52.90 -15.74
N ALA A 145 -7.60 52.92 -15.23
CA ALA A 145 -8.03 51.98 -14.17
C ALA A 145 -7.93 50.52 -14.65
N VAL A 146 -8.40 50.20 -15.83
CA VAL A 146 -8.37 48.84 -16.38
C VAL A 146 -6.94 48.42 -16.69
N LEU A 147 -6.14 49.24 -17.39
CA LEU A 147 -4.79 48.86 -17.79
C LEU A 147 -3.86 48.69 -16.60
N ASN A 148 -3.91 49.57 -15.59
CA ASN A 148 -3.03 49.46 -14.42
C ASN A 148 -3.45 48.30 -13.52
N SER A 149 -4.73 48.03 -13.34
CA SER A 149 -5.19 46.86 -12.55
C SER A 149 -4.83 45.55 -13.23
N MET A 150 -4.97 45.44 -14.55
CA MET A 150 -4.52 44.27 -15.31
C MET A 150 -2.99 44.10 -15.24
N ALA A 151 -2.21 45.19 -15.31
CA ALA A 151 -0.76 45.12 -15.15
C ALA A 151 -0.35 44.53 -13.80
N VAL A 152 -1.01 44.95 -12.72
CA VAL A 152 -0.78 44.36 -11.36
C VAL A 152 -1.04 42.86 -11.36
N LEU A 153 -2.17 42.41 -11.93
CA LEU A 153 -2.52 40.99 -11.99
C LEU A 153 -1.49 40.18 -12.81
N LEU A 154 -1.09 40.71 -13.98
CA LEU A 154 -0.14 40.00 -14.85
C LEU A 154 1.27 39.91 -14.27
N VAL A 155 1.77 40.99 -13.66
CA VAL A 155 3.15 41.03 -13.13
C VAL A 155 3.25 40.26 -11.79
N ALA A 156 2.23 40.37 -10.95
CA ALA A 156 2.23 39.77 -9.63
C ALA A 156 1.77 38.28 -9.61
N CYS A 157 1.36 37.70 -10.76
CA CYS A 157 0.94 36.30 -10.78
C CYS A 157 2.11 35.34 -10.46
N PRO A 158 2.04 34.53 -9.40
CA PRO A 158 3.05 33.52 -9.09
C PRO A 158 2.86 32.24 -9.93
N CYS A 159 2.31 32.38 -11.16
CA CYS A 159 1.93 31.25 -12.02
C CYS A 159 3.12 30.34 -12.35
N ALA A 160 4.33 30.91 -12.48
CA ALA A 160 5.55 30.15 -12.69
C ALA A 160 5.90 29.22 -11.50
N LEU A 161 5.66 29.68 -10.28
CA LEU A 161 5.92 28.89 -9.07
C LEU A 161 4.95 27.70 -8.97
N GLY A 162 3.66 27.93 -9.28
CA GLY A 162 2.63 26.88 -9.27
C GLY A 162 2.86 25.78 -10.29
N LEU A 163 3.54 26.09 -11.41
CA LEU A 163 3.83 25.12 -12.46
C LEU A 163 5.22 24.47 -12.29
N ALA A 164 6.20 25.21 -11.79
CA ALA A 164 7.59 24.74 -11.67
C ALA A 164 7.72 23.53 -10.75
N THR A 165 7.02 23.52 -9.61
CA THR A 165 7.09 22.44 -8.63
C THR A 165 6.54 21.10 -9.17
N PRO A 166 5.30 21.01 -9.73
CA PRO A 166 4.81 19.78 -10.35
C PRO A 166 5.70 19.27 -11.48
N VAL A 167 6.22 20.18 -12.33
CA VAL A 167 7.12 19.80 -13.43
C VAL A 167 8.44 19.24 -12.90
N ALA A 168 9.05 19.85 -11.90
CA ALA A 168 10.28 19.36 -11.30
C ALA A 168 10.10 17.96 -10.67
N ILE A 169 8.98 17.74 -9.94
CA ILE A 169 8.65 16.46 -9.34
C ILE A 169 8.43 15.40 -10.44
N SER A 170 7.65 15.72 -11.47
CA SER A 170 7.41 14.80 -12.60
C SER A 170 8.70 14.40 -13.30
N GLN A 171 9.61 15.35 -13.52
CA GLN A 171 10.94 15.09 -14.08
C GLN A 171 11.78 14.20 -13.15
N GLY A 172 11.75 14.44 -11.84
CA GLY A 172 12.43 13.61 -10.85
C GLY A 172 11.92 12.17 -10.87
N LEU A 173 10.60 11.99 -10.83
CA LEU A 173 9.96 10.66 -10.91
C LEU A 173 10.27 9.95 -12.23
N PHE A 174 10.28 10.68 -13.35
CA PHE A 174 10.66 10.13 -14.65
C PHE A 174 12.12 9.63 -14.66
N ARG A 175 13.04 10.37 -14.06
CA ARG A 175 14.45 9.96 -13.92
C ARG A 175 14.59 8.73 -13.03
N LEU A 176 13.85 8.65 -11.93
CA LEU A 176 13.83 7.48 -11.06
C LEU A 176 13.29 6.24 -11.80
N ALA A 177 12.23 6.40 -12.59
CA ALA A 177 11.67 5.33 -13.43
C ALA A 177 12.67 4.80 -14.46
N GLN A 178 13.49 5.68 -15.07
CA GLN A 178 14.59 5.27 -15.97
C GLN A 178 15.67 4.43 -15.27
N LEU A 179 15.83 4.59 -13.95
CA LEU A 179 16.72 3.80 -13.11
C LEU A 179 16.04 2.52 -12.54
N GLY A 180 14.81 2.22 -12.98
CA GLY A 180 14.04 1.07 -12.49
C GLY A 180 13.32 1.31 -11.16
N ILE A 181 13.34 2.54 -10.64
CA ILE A 181 12.65 2.91 -9.39
C ILE A 181 11.28 3.49 -9.73
N VAL A 182 10.23 2.74 -9.43
CA VAL A 182 8.85 3.17 -9.67
C VAL A 182 8.24 3.66 -8.37
N SER A 183 7.73 4.90 -8.38
CA SER A 183 6.99 5.48 -7.26
C SER A 183 5.62 5.95 -7.71
N ARG A 184 4.64 5.81 -6.85
CA ARG A 184 3.29 6.37 -7.01
C ARG A 184 3.14 7.76 -6.43
N ASP A 185 4.17 8.25 -5.71
CA ASP A 185 4.07 9.35 -4.76
C ASP A 185 5.21 10.35 -4.99
N GLY A 186 4.88 11.63 -5.09
CA GLY A 186 5.86 12.72 -5.18
C GLY A 186 6.66 12.90 -3.88
N ALA A 187 6.13 12.47 -2.74
CA ALA A 187 6.83 12.52 -1.46
C ALA A 187 8.06 11.60 -1.41
N LEU A 188 8.19 10.63 -2.33
CA LEU A 188 9.39 9.79 -2.42
C LEU A 188 10.66 10.64 -2.61
N ILE A 189 10.60 11.70 -3.43
CA ILE A 189 11.77 12.56 -3.70
C ILE A 189 12.24 13.23 -2.41
N ASP A 190 11.29 13.75 -1.61
CA ASP A 190 11.58 14.37 -0.32
C ASP A 190 12.10 13.33 0.69
N ALA A 191 11.52 12.13 0.70
CA ALA A 191 11.94 11.02 1.54
C ALA A 191 13.38 10.58 1.22
N LEU A 192 13.72 10.42 -0.07
CA LEU A 192 15.06 10.04 -0.51
C LEU A 192 16.09 11.08 -0.10
N ALA A 193 15.79 12.39 -0.23
CA ALA A 193 16.67 13.48 0.13
C ALA A 193 16.99 13.53 1.65
N ARG A 194 16.08 13.01 2.49
CA ARG A 194 16.21 13.01 3.96
C ARG A 194 16.56 11.66 4.56
N THR A 195 16.69 10.62 3.72
CA THR A 195 16.93 9.24 4.16
C THR A 195 18.24 9.13 4.95
N ARG A 196 18.16 8.61 6.17
CA ARG A 196 19.31 8.29 7.02
C ARG A 196 19.46 6.81 7.32
N ARG A 197 18.38 6.02 7.09
CA ARG A 197 18.35 4.58 7.31
C ARG A 197 17.64 3.92 6.14
N VAL A 198 18.19 2.83 5.68
CA VAL A 198 17.62 2.01 4.61
C VAL A 198 17.38 0.61 5.17
N PHE A 199 16.19 0.10 4.97
CA PHE A 199 15.83 -1.27 5.32
C PHE A 199 15.66 -2.05 4.01
N PHE A 200 16.30 -3.19 3.95
CA PHE A 200 16.17 -4.09 2.81
C PHE A 200 15.32 -5.29 3.21
N ASP A 201 14.39 -5.64 2.35
CA ASP A 201 13.72 -6.93 2.47
C ASP A 201 14.71 -8.06 2.14
N LYS A 202 14.54 -9.22 2.80
CA LYS A 202 15.44 -10.35 2.60
C LYS A 202 15.09 -11.11 1.33
N THR A 203 13.85 -11.59 1.24
CA THR A 203 13.42 -12.56 0.23
C THR A 203 13.05 -11.87 -1.07
N GLY A 204 13.72 -12.21 -2.17
CA GLY A 204 13.53 -11.59 -3.47
C GLY A 204 14.19 -10.20 -3.64
N THR A 205 14.84 -9.67 -2.58
CA THR A 205 15.59 -8.41 -2.61
C THR A 205 17.08 -8.65 -2.35
N LEU A 206 17.44 -9.19 -1.19
CA LEU A 206 18.82 -9.55 -0.84
C LEU A 206 19.14 -10.98 -1.22
N SER A 207 18.16 -11.86 -1.27
CA SER A 207 18.27 -13.23 -1.71
C SER A 207 17.41 -13.49 -2.94
N GLU A 208 17.78 -14.48 -3.73
CA GLU A 208 16.96 -14.99 -4.82
C GLU A 208 15.72 -15.68 -4.25
N SER A 209 14.59 -15.57 -4.97
CA SER A 209 13.36 -16.30 -4.61
C SER A 209 13.43 -17.79 -4.98
N ASP A 210 14.38 -18.15 -5.86
CA ASP A 210 14.58 -19.51 -6.34
C ASP A 210 15.61 -20.22 -5.44
N LEU A 211 15.11 -21.13 -4.61
CA LEU A 211 15.94 -21.87 -3.67
C LEU A 211 16.68 -23.00 -4.37
N ARG A 212 18.01 -23.02 -4.24
CA ARG A 212 18.87 -24.10 -4.75
C ARG A 212 19.70 -24.69 -3.63
N VAL A 213 19.80 -26.01 -3.61
CA VAL A 213 20.73 -26.70 -2.71
C VAL A 213 22.14 -26.43 -3.21
N THR A 214 22.93 -25.66 -2.47
CA THR A 214 24.34 -25.35 -2.79
C THR A 214 25.29 -26.34 -2.15
N GLU A 215 24.94 -26.88 -0.98
CA GLU A 215 25.78 -27.80 -0.22
C GLU A 215 24.90 -28.75 0.60
N LEU A 216 25.26 -30.01 0.63
CA LEU A 216 24.59 -31.07 1.39
C LEU A 216 25.57 -31.64 2.41
N TRP A 217 25.26 -31.45 3.68
CA TRP A 217 25.99 -32.08 4.78
C TRP A 217 25.18 -33.26 5.29
N VAL A 218 25.80 -34.45 5.25
CA VAL A 218 25.19 -35.66 5.76
C VAL A 218 26.00 -36.11 6.97
N ASP A 219 25.34 -36.37 8.08
CA ASP A 219 25.96 -36.97 9.25
C ASP A 219 26.37 -38.39 8.91
N THR A 220 27.67 -38.71 9.07
CA THR A 220 28.24 -40.00 8.74
C THR A 220 27.71 -41.13 9.65
N ASP A 221 27.10 -40.79 10.78
CA ASP A 221 26.55 -41.77 11.71
C ASP A 221 25.08 -42.13 11.38
N LEU A 222 24.47 -41.48 10.40
CA LEU A 222 23.13 -41.84 9.91
C LEU A 222 23.19 -43.04 8.97
N PRO A 223 22.31 -44.05 9.15
CA PRO A 223 22.26 -45.23 8.29
C PRO A 223 21.69 -44.96 6.87
N ILE A 224 21.47 -43.70 6.51
CA ILE A 224 20.88 -43.29 5.23
C ILE A 224 21.95 -43.16 4.18
N LYS A 225 21.85 -43.89 3.07
CA LYS A 225 22.75 -43.76 1.95
C LYS A 225 22.51 -42.42 1.22
N ARG A 226 23.61 -41.76 0.84
CA ARG A 226 23.62 -40.44 0.16
C ARG A 226 22.74 -40.36 -1.11
N ASN A 227 22.36 -41.50 -1.67
CA ASN A 227 21.52 -41.60 -2.88
C ASN A 227 20.02 -41.71 -2.57
N GLU A 228 19.62 -41.67 -1.31
CA GLU A 228 18.21 -41.75 -0.87
C GLU A 228 17.69 -40.41 -0.32
N LEU A 229 18.50 -39.34 -0.35
CA LEU A 229 18.17 -37.94 -0.06
C LEU A 229 18.02 -37.14 -1.36
#